data_3b170b40045ed185d6b6fd3642c8dafb
#
_entry.id   3b170b40045ed185d6b6fd3642c8dafb
#
_cell.length_a   1.000
_cell.length_b   1.000
_cell.length_c   1.000
_cell.angle_alpha   90.00
_cell.angle_beta   90.00
_cell.angle_gamma   90.00
#
_symmetry.space_group_name_H-M   'P 1'
#
loop_
_entity.id
_entity.type
_entity.pdbx_description
1 polymer ?
#
loop_
_entity_poly.entity_id
_entity_poly.type
_entity_poly.pdbx_seq_one_letter_code
_entity_poly.pdbx_strand_id
1 'polypeptide(L)'
;MEQDEIYGEFAYVYDEFMDNIPYEQWHDYLHGLLIKYGVTDGIVADLACGTGTMTKLLADDGYDMIGVDMSYEMLDVARQKYCCQDFDEIPYESESKSDSLKDAMEYNAQEQETGESKNEILFLNQDMRELDLYGTAAAMVCVCDGMNYITDENDLLKVFEKVKIFLDYGGIFIFDMKTGHFYENILGSRTIAENREDASFIWENEFHKDTGINEYLLTIYSLVDDENDLFERSEEIHHQRAYDIKFVRDCLEKAGLSCLEVYDAFTENAAKEDSERIYFVAQRHEKKTILA
;
A
#
# COMPACT_ATOMS: atom_id res chain seq x y z
N MET A 1 -4.21 -10.78 22.13
CA MET A 1 -2.84 -10.36 21.85
C MET A 1 -3.01 -9.04 21.13
N GLU A 2 -2.49 -7.97 21.70
CA GLU A 2 -2.37 -6.71 20.99
C GLU A 2 -1.58 -7.03 19.72
N GLN A 3 -2.03 -6.57 18.57
CA GLN A 3 -1.22 -6.60 17.36
C GLN A 3 -0.04 -5.69 17.69
N ASP A 4 1.14 -6.28 17.81
CA ASP A 4 2.37 -5.53 17.93
C ASP A 4 2.41 -4.53 16.76
N GLU A 5 2.79 -3.29 17.05
CA GLU A 5 2.90 -2.23 16.05
C GLU A 5 3.94 -2.68 15.02
N ILE A 6 3.46 -3.12 13.85
CA ILE A 6 4.31 -3.43 12.71
C ILE A 6 4.53 -2.13 11.92
N TYR A 7 5.73 -1.97 11.37
CA TYR A 7 6.15 -0.73 10.70
C TYR A 7 6.14 0.50 11.62
N GLY A 8 6.62 0.36 12.87
CA GLY A 8 6.91 1.46 13.76
C GLY A 8 8.19 2.18 13.36
N GLU A 9 9.29 1.88 14.03
CA GLU A 9 10.60 2.48 13.74
C GLU A 9 11.10 2.16 12.31
N PHE A 10 10.74 0.99 11.74
CA PHE A 10 11.13 0.62 10.39
C PHE A 10 10.55 1.55 9.33
N ALA A 11 9.40 2.16 9.56
CA ALA A 11 8.79 3.07 8.60
C ALA A 11 9.72 4.23 8.19
N TYR A 12 10.51 4.75 9.12
CA TYR A 12 11.40 5.90 8.87
C TYR A 12 12.65 5.57 8.06
N VAL A 13 13.07 4.31 8.04
CA VAL A 13 14.21 3.82 7.24
C VAL A 13 13.77 2.95 6.06
N TYR A 14 12.47 2.69 5.93
CA TYR A 14 11.89 1.80 4.92
C TYR A 14 12.31 2.17 3.50
N ASP A 15 12.13 3.43 3.12
CA ASP A 15 12.42 3.88 1.76
C ASP A 15 13.92 3.75 1.42
N GLU A 16 14.80 3.92 2.41
CA GLU A 16 16.23 3.75 2.23
C GLU A 16 16.59 2.31 1.85
N PHE A 17 15.98 1.32 2.52
CA PHE A 17 16.21 -0.09 2.21
C PHE A 17 15.44 -0.60 0.99
N MET A 18 14.43 0.15 0.54
CA MET A 18 13.62 -0.18 -0.64
C MET A 18 14.12 0.49 -1.93
N ASP A 19 15.27 1.18 -1.92
CA ASP A 19 15.85 1.86 -3.07
C ASP A 19 16.23 0.92 -4.23
N ASN A 20 16.43 -0.38 -3.94
CA ASN A 20 16.71 -1.43 -4.92
C ASN A 20 15.44 -2.06 -5.52
N ILE A 21 14.24 -1.69 -5.03
CA ILE A 21 12.98 -2.17 -5.58
C ILE A 21 12.66 -1.38 -6.85
N PRO A 22 12.40 -2.05 -7.97
CA PRO A 22 12.13 -1.38 -9.24
C PRO A 22 10.69 -0.86 -9.29
N TYR A 23 10.34 0.13 -8.44
CA TYR A 23 9.00 0.68 -8.35
C TYR A 23 8.44 1.17 -9.68
N GLU A 24 9.28 1.74 -10.57
CA GLU A 24 8.85 2.16 -11.90
C GLU A 24 8.35 0.98 -12.75
N GLN A 25 9.01 -0.19 -12.69
CA GLN A 25 8.56 -1.37 -13.42
C GLN A 25 7.26 -1.95 -12.82
N TRP A 26 7.09 -1.86 -11.52
CA TRP A 26 5.87 -2.29 -10.85
C TRP A 26 4.71 -1.37 -11.21
N HIS A 27 4.98 -0.07 -11.22
CA HIS A 27 4.03 0.95 -11.64
C HIS A 27 3.61 0.76 -13.11
N ASP A 28 4.56 0.63 -14.04
CA ASP A 28 4.27 0.42 -15.47
C ASP A 28 3.38 -0.81 -15.68
N TYR A 29 3.65 -1.89 -14.93
CA TYR A 29 2.84 -3.11 -15.00
C TYR A 29 1.44 -2.89 -14.42
N LEU A 30 1.33 -2.31 -13.25
CA LEU A 30 0.05 -2.04 -12.57
C LEU A 30 -0.81 -1.06 -13.38
N HIS A 31 -0.22 0.06 -13.83
CA HIS A 31 -0.89 1.04 -14.69
C HIS A 31 -1.35 0.41 -16.01
N GLY A 32 -0.50 -0.41 -16.63
CA GLY A 32 -0.87 -1.20 -17.81
C GLY A 32 -2.09 -2.11 -17.57
N LEU A 33 -2.19 -2.75 -16.41
CA LEU A 33 -3.36 -3.53 -16.03
C LEU A 33 -4.59 -2.63 -15.82
N LEU A 34 -4.48 -1.50 -15.11
CA LEU A 34 -5.60 -0.57 -14.94
C LEU A 34 -6.17 -0.14 -16.28
N ILE A 35 -5.34 0.32 -17.21
CA ILE A 35 -5.76 0.69 -18.57
C ILE A 35 -6.37 -0.49 -19.33
N LYS A 36 -5.76 -1.68 -19.27
CA LYS A 36 -6.26 -2.90 -19.94
C LYS A 36 -7.67 -3.25 -19.49
N TYR A 37 -7.99 -3.02 -18.22
CA TYR A 37 -9.32 -3.28 -17.67
C TYR A 37 -10.25 -2.07 -17.65
N GLY A 38 -9.87 -0.99 -18.37
CA GLY A 38 -10.73 0.16 -18.65
C GLY A 38 -10.74 1.25 -17.59
N VAL A 39 -9.80 1.23 -16.67
CA VAL A 39 -9.61 2.31 -15.67
C VAL A 39 -8.55 3.26 -16.18
N THR A 40 -8.97 4.40 -16.77
CA THR A 40 -8.10 5.40 -17.37
C THR A 40 -8.09 6.73 -16.61
N ASP A 41 -9.00 6.89 -15.67
CA ASP A 41 -9.16 8.09 -14.83
C ASP A 41 -10.04 7.75 -13.60
N GLY A 42 -10.28 8.74 -12.75
CA GLY A 42 -11.15 8.65 -11.59
C GLY A 42 -10.42 8.27 -10.30
N ILE A 43 -11.20 7.99 -9.27
CA ILE A 43 -10.66 7.67 -7.94
C ILE A 43 -10.08 6.26 -7.94
N VAL A 44 -8.82 6.15 -7.49
CA VAL A 44 -8.15 4.87 -7.21
C VAL A 44 -7.71 4.82 -5.75
N ALA A 45 -8.09 3.78 -5.03
CA ALA A 45 -7.66 3.57 -3.64
C ALA A 45 -6.52 2.55 -3.59
N ASP A 46 -5.41 2.93 -2.96
CA ASP A 46 -4.22 2.10 -2.73
C ASP A 46 -4.26 1.59 -1.29
N LEU A 47 -4.55 0.30 -1.11
CA LEU A 47 -4.68 -0.36 0.19
C LEU A 47 -3.33 -0.92 0.63
N ALA A 48 -2.95 -0.70 1.89
CA ALA A 48 -1.61 -0.91 2.41
C ALA A 48 -0.56 -0.11 1.62
N CYS A 49 -0.81 1.19 1.46
CA CYS A 49 0.00 2.06 0.61
C CYS A 49 1.41 2.35 1.19
N GLY A 50 1.66 2.03 2.45
CA GLY A 50 2.92 2.28 3.13
C GLY A 50 3.34 3.75 3.07
N THR A 51 4.59 4.01 2.67
CA THR A 51 5.14 5.36 2.49
C THR A 51 4.65 6.07 1.22
N GLY A 52 3.65 5.53 0.51
CA GLY A 52 2.92 6.17 -0.58
C GLY A 52 3.65 6.23 -1.92
N THR A 53 4.74 5.50 -2.12
CA THR A 53 5.51 5.56 -3.37
C THR A 53 4.68 5.15 -4.59
N MET A 54 3.95 4.01 -4.53
CA MET A 54 3.07 3.59 -5.62
C MET A 54 1.86 4.52 -5.79
N THR A 55 1.29 4.97 -4.67
CA THR A 55 0.20 5.96 -4.65
C THR A 55 0.60 7.22 -5.41
N LYS A 56 1.81 7.74 -5.18
CA LYS A 56 2.33 8.94 -5.88
C LYS A 56 2.51 8.72 -7.37
N LEU A 57 3.09 7.59 -7.77
CA LEU A 57 3.28 7.27 -9.19
C LEU A 57 1.95 7.22 -9.94
N LEU A 58 0.91 6.62 -9.35
CA LEU A 58 -0.43 6.61 -9.96
C LEU A 58 -1.09 7.99 -9.94
N ALA A 59 -0.84 8.83 -8.93
CA ALA A 59 -1.31 10.22 -8.92
C ALA A 59 -0.68 11.05 -10.06
N ASP A 60 0.59 10.79 -10.38
CA ASP A 60 1.30 11.45 -11.48
C ASP A 60 0.75 11.04 -12.86
N ASP A 61 0.13 9.88 -12.99
CA ASP A 61 -0.62 9.46 -14.17
C ASP A 61 -2.01 10.13 -14.30
N GLY A 62 -2.44 10.87 -13.27
CA GLY A 62 -3.68 11.64 -13.27
C GLY A 62 -4.85 10.98 -12.57
N TYR A 63 -4.64 9.90 -11.81
CA TYR A 63 -5.68 9.34 -10.95
C TYR A 63 -5.89 10.18 -9.69
N ASP A 64 -7.14 10.26 -9.21
CA ASP A 64 -7.46 10.83 -7.91
C ASP A 64 -7.17 9.78 -6.82
N MET A 65 -6.03 9.91 -6.13
CA MET A 65 -5.53 8.86 -5.26
C MET A 65 -6.01 8.96 -3.83
N ILE A 66 -6.39 7.81 -3.27
CA ILE A 66 -6.62 7.61 -1.83
C ILE A 66 -5.64 6.53 -1.36
N GLY A 67 -4.62 6.91 -0.57
CA GLY A 67 -3.73 5.97 0.11
C GLY A 67 -4.32 5.55 1.46
N VAL A 68 -4.39 4.25 1.70
CA VAL A 68 -4.91 3.67 2.95
C VAL A 68 -3.86 2.77 3.57
N ASP A 69 -3.48 3.05 4.81
CA ASP A 69 -2.59 2.17 5.57
C ASP A 69 -3.00 2.15 7.05
N MET A 70 -2.73 1.04 7.72
CA MET A 70 -2.99 0.91 9.15
C MET A 70 -1.87 1.49 10.02
N SER A 71 -0.62 1.54 9.52
CA SER A 71 0.50 2.17 10.22
C SER A 71 0.41 3.68 10.11
N TYR A 72 0.35 4.33 11.27
CA TYR A 72 0.40 5.78 11.36
C TYR A 72 1.78 6.31 10.89
N GLU A 73 2.86 5.61 11.25
CA GLU A 73 4.24 5.97 10.97
C GLU A 73 4.51 5.93 9.46
N MET A 74 4.03 4.89 8.75
CA MET A 74 4.10 4.83 7.29
C MET A 74 3.39 6.02 6.64
N LEU A 75 2.20 6.35 7.13
CA LEU A 75 1.45 7.49 6.59
C LEU A 75 2.05 8.84 6.99
N ASP A 76 2.74 8.93 8.13
CA ASP A 76 3.48 10.14 8.50
C ASP A 76 4.59 10.42 7.49
N VAL A 77 5.39 9.40 7.15
CA VAL A 77 6.40 9.48 6.07
C VAL A 77 5.75 9.84 4.72
N ALA A 78 4.64 9.20 4.35
CA ALA A 78 3.94 9.49 3.10
C ALA A 78 3.47 10.96 3.02
N ARG A 79 2.89 11.48 4.11
CA ARG A 79 2.43 12.89 4.18
C ARG A 79 3.59 13.86 4.12
N GLN A 80 4.70 13.59 4.82
CA GLN A 80 5.90 14.42 4.76
C GLN A 80 6.46 14.49 3.33
N LYS A 81 6.49 13.36 2.61
CA LYS A 81 6.99 13.28 1.23
C LYS A 81 6.10 14.03 0.22
N TYR A 82 4.79 13.94 0.36
CA TYR A 82 3.87 14.29 -0.73
C TYR A 82 2.84 15.37 -0.40
N CYS A 83 2.61 15.69 0.89
CA CYS A 83 1.62 16.69 1.29
C CYS A 83 2.24 17.96 1.91
N CYS A 84 3.52 17.95 2.30
CA CYS A 84 4.14 19.06 3.04
C CYS A 84 5.09 19.93 2.19
N GLN A 85 4.93 19.97 0.86
CA GLN A 85 5.85 20.71 -0.01
C GLN A 85 5.75 22.24 0.02
N ASP A 86 4.79 22.84 0.74
CA ASP A 86 4.55 24.28 0.70
C ASP A 86 4.66 25.00 2.06
N PHE A 87 5.28 24.39 3.09
CA PHE A 87 5.45 25.06 4.40
C PHE A 87 6.87 25.55 4.71
N ASP A 88 7.80 25.54 3.76
CA ASP A 88 9.20 25.88 4.00
C ASP A 88 9.53 27.39 4.08
N GLU A 89 8.58 28.32 4.12
CA GLU A 89 8.88 29.73 4.37
C GLU A 89 7.79 30.49 5.15
N ILE A 90 7.46 30.04 6.37
CA ILE A 90 6.88 30.98 7.34
C ILE A 90 7.93 31.25 8.42
N PRO A 91 8.61 32.41 8.40
CA PRO A 91 9.49 32.78 9.51
C PRO A 91 8.63 32.93 10.77
N TYR A 92 8.95 32.16 11.82
CA TYR A 92 8.35 32.33 13.13
C TYR A 92 8.80 33.69 13.72
N GLU A 93 8.15 34.76 13.35
CA GLU A 93 8.23 36.03 14.11
C GLU A 93 7.14 36.03 15.17
N SER A 94 7.62 35.91 16.41
CA SER A 94 6.82 36.14 17.59
C SER A 94 6.44 37.64 17.65
N GLU A 95 5.17 37.96 17.51
CA GLU A 95 4.42 38.96 18.27
C GLU A 95 3.12 39.40 17.57
N SER A 96 2.02 39.12 18.26
CA SER A 96 0.73 39.81 18.25
C SER A 96 0.33 40.65 17.03
N LYS A 97 -0.70 40.23 16.28
CA LYS A 97 -1.86 41.04 15.89
C LYS A 97 -2.95 40.27 15.15
N SER A 98 -4.18 40.65 15.39
CA SER A 98 -5.46 40.05 15.01
C SER A 98 -5.91 40.26 13.55
N ASP A 99 -5.02 40.37 12.56
CA ASP A 99 -5.38 40.62 11.17
C ASP A 99 -5.01 39.46 10.21
N SER A 100 -4.40 38.38 10.70
CA SER A 100 -3.85 37.31 9.90
C SER A 100 -4.87 36.36 9.20
N LEU A 101 -6.14 36.40 9.63
CA LEU A 101 -7.19 35.57 9.03
C LEU A 101 -7.72 36.10 7.69
N LYS A 102 -7.59 37.40 7.44
CA LYS A 102 -8.00 37.98 6.15
C LYS A 102 -6.94 37.77 5.07
N ASP A 103 -5.67 37.89 5.44
CA ASP A 103 -4.56 37.70 4.49
C ASP A 103 -4.41 36.26 4.08
N ALA A 104 -4.69 35.27 4.96
CA ALA A 104 -4.74 33.86 4.63
C ALA A 104 -5.92 33.49 3.72
N MET A 105 -7.05 34.19 3.82
CA MET A 105 -8.19 34.00 2.93
C MET A 105 -7.98 34.65 1.56
N GLU A 106 -7.25 35.75 1.46
CA GLU A 106 -6.89 36.37 0.18
C GLU A 106 -5.78 35.61 -0.54
N TYR A 107 -4.83 34.99 0.18
CA TYR A 107 -3.79 34.14 -0.41
C TYR A 107 -4.37 32.89 -1.08
N ASN A 108 -5.28 32.18 -0.37
CA ASN A 108 -5.98 31.02 -0.94
C ASN A 108 -6.93 31.37 -2.12
N ALA A 109 -7.34 32.63 -2.28
CA ALA A 109 -8.19 33.05 -3.38
C ALA A 109 -7.38 33.37 -4.67
N GLN A 110 -6.08 33.65 -4.56
CA GLN A 110 -5.22 33.94 -5.71
C GLN A 110 -4.62 32.70 -6.37
N GLU A 111 -4.46 31.57 -5.63
CA GLU A 111 -3.98 30.28 -6.19
C GLU A 111 -5.04 29.54 -7.02
N GLN A 112 -6.32 29.88 -6.87
CA GLN A 112 -7.38 29.28 -7.73
C GLN A 112 -7.39 29.77 -9.17
N GLU A 113 -6.54 30.73 -9.56
CA GLU A 113 -6.45 31.22 -10.95
C GLU A 113 -5.28 30.66 -11.78
N THR A 114 -4.34 29.92 -11.17
CA THR A 114 -3.29 29.19 -11.92
C THR A 114 -3.70 27.73 -12.06
N GLY A 115 -4.38 27.41 -13.15
CA GLY A 115 -5.04 26.13 -13.43
C GLY A 115 -4.11 24.91 -13.56
N GLU A 116 -3.36 24.58 -12.54
CA GLU A 116 -2.78 23.25 -12.29
C GLU A 116 -3.32 22.76 -10.95
N SER A 117 -4.48 22.10 -10.99
CA SER A 117 -4.92 21.26 -9.88
C SER A 117 -3.92 20.11 -9.78
N LYS A 118 -2.90 20.25 -8.94
CA LYS A 118 -2.18 19.09 -8.45
C LYS A 118 -3.21 18.25 -7.71
N ASN A 119 -3.51 17.04 -8.18
CA ASN A 119 -4.37 16.11 -7.48
C ASN A 119 -3.75 15.82 -6.11
N GLU A 120 -4.34 16.38 -5.04
CA GLU A 120 -3.90 16.14 -3.67
C GLU A 120 -4.18 14.66 -3.35
N ILE A 121 -3.16 13.97 -2.85
CA ILE A 121 -3.32 12.59 -2.39
C ILE A 121 -3.96 12.61 -1.00
N LEU A 122 -5.07 11.89 -0.85
CA LEU A 122 -5.73 11.72 0.44
C LEU A 122 -5.17 10.47 1.15
N PHE A 123 -4.47 10.65 2.27
CA PHE A 123 -3.98 9.55 3.10
C PHE A 123 -4.89 9.29 4.30
N LEU A 124 -5.42 8.06 4.43
CA LEU A 124 -6.34 7.61 5.47
C LEU A 124 -5.68 6.54 6.34
N ASN A 125 -5.60 6.78 7.64
CA ASN A 125 -5.15 5.77 8.60
C ASN A 125 -6.33 4.83 8.93
N GLN A 126 -6.39 3.69 8.23
CA GLN A 126 -7.44 2.69 8.37
C GLN A 126 -6.89 1.28 8.15
N ASP A 127 -7.44 0.34 8.88
CA ASP A 127 -7.29 -1.07 8.58
C ASP A 127 -8.18 -1.45 7.38
N MET A 128 -7.63 -2.11 6.36
CA MET A 128 -8.39 -2.52 5.18
C MET A 128 -9.56 -3.48 5.51
N ARG A 129 -9.51 -4.18 6.66
CA ARG A 129 -10.60 -5.01 7.17
C ARG A 129 -11.80 -4.20 7.65
N GLU A 130 -11.57 -2.94 7.99
CA GLU A 130 -12.56 -1.99 8.50
C GLU A 130 -12.74 -0.79 7.55
N LEU A 131 -12.26 -0.92 6.30
CA LEU A 131 -12.29 0.16 5.29
C LEU A 131 -13.64 0.88 5.26
N ASP A 132 -13.59 2.21 5.32
CA ASP A 132 -14.75 3.09 5.26
C ASP A 132 -14.41 4.35 4.45
N LEU A 133 -14.96 4.45 3.24
CA LEU A 133 -14.75 5.58 2.33
C LEU A 133 -16.07 6.35 2.17
N TYR A 134 -15.97 7.65 1.90
CA TYR A 134 -17.16 8.49 1.66
C TYR A 134 -17.88 8.18 0.34
N GLY A 135 -17.24 7.46 -0.57
CA GLY A 135 -17.78 7.12 -1.88
C GLY A 135 -17.20 5.82 -2.40
N THR A 136 -17.35 5.59 -3.69
CA THR A 136 -16.77 4.43 -4.37
C THR A 136 -15.62 4.85 -5.27
N ALA A 137 -14.69 3.94 -5.51
CA ALA A 137 -13.53 4.12 -6.39
C ALA A 137 -13.71 3.34 -7.70
N ALA A 138 -13.20 3.86 -8.79
CA ALA A 138 -13.16 3.18 -10.09
C ALA A 138 -12.28 1.93 -10.04
N ALA A 139 -11.19 2.01 -9.26
CA ALA A 139 -10.36 0.87 -8.96
C ALA A 139 -9.85 0.91 -7.52
N MET A 140 -9.46 -0.26 -7.03
CA MET A 140 -8.64 -0.43 -5.83
C MET A 140 -7.41 -1.25 -6.17
N VAL A 141 -6.30 -0.94 -5.55
CA VAL A 141 -5.05 -1.68 -5.70
C VAL A 141 -4.51 -2.05 -4.32
N CYS A 142 -3.78 -3.15 -4.23
CA CYS A 142 -3.04 -3.53 -3.02
C CYS A 142 -1.80 -4.30 -3.48
N VAL A 143 -0.69 -3.62 -3.60
CA VAL A 143 0.55 -4.20 -4.14
C VAL A 143 1.66 -4.21 -3.08
N CYS A 144 2.79 -4.82 -3.41
CA CYS A 144 3.90 -5.00 -2.48
C CYS A 144 3.54 -5.87 -1.26
N ASP A 145 2.86 -6.98 -1.51
CA ASP A 145 2.51 -8.03 -0.52
C ASP A 145 1.52 -7.61 0.58
N GLY A 146 0.85 -6.45 0.48
CA GLY A 146 -0.10 -5.99 1.50
C GLY A 146 -1.16 -7.05 1.85
N MET A 147 -1.67 -7.78 0.85
CA MET A 147 -2.64 -8.86 1.08
C MET A 147 -2.08 -10.07 1.83
N ASN A 148 -0.76 -10.32 1.78
CA ASN A 148 -0.17 -11.42 2.54
C ASN A 148 -0.18 -11.17 4.06
N TYR A 149 -0.27 -9.92 4.52
CA TYR A 149 -0.40 -9.57 5.94
C TYR A 149 -1.76 -9.92 6.54
N ILE A 150 -2.75 -10.21 5.70
CA ILE A 150 -4.05 -10.73 6.17
C ILE A 150 -3.90 -12.24 6.38
N THR A 151 -3.53 -12.67 7.58
CA THR A 151 -3.20 -14.07 7.87
C THR A 151 -4.40 -14.94 8.24
N ASP A 152 -5.53 -14.36 8.65
CA ASP A 152 -6.77 -15.09 8.93
C ASP A 152 -7.68 -15.17 7.69
N GLU A 153 -8.22 -16.35 7.42
CA GLU A 153 -9.06 -16.60 6.24
C GLU A 153 -10.39 -15.82 6.26
N ASN A 154 -10.95 -15.60 7.45
CA ASN A 154 -12.19 -14.82 7.57
C ASN A 154 -11.90 -13.33 7.40
N ASP A 155 -10.73 -12.86 7.83
CA ASP A 155 -10.31 -11.48 7.63
C ASP A 155 -10.04 -11.20 6.14
N LEU A 156 -9.46 -12.15 5.41
CA LEU A 156 -9.32 -12.03 3.95
C LEU A 156 -10.69 -11.85 3.27
N LEU A 157 -11.69 -12.64 3.69
CA LEU A 157 -13.05 -12.47 3.17
C LEU A 157 -13.62 -11.10 3.53
N LYS A 158 -13.42 -10.59 4.78
CA LYS A 158 -13.87 -9.25 5.18
C LYS A 158 -13.26 -8.16 4.30
N VAL A 159 -11.94 -8.24 4.01
CA VAL A 159 -11.29 -7.28 3.09
C VAL A 159 -11.98 -7.27 1.74
N PHE A 160 -12.24 -8.43 1.14
CA PHE A 160 -12.93 -8.51 -0.15
C PHE A 160 -14.37 -7.99 -0.09
N GLU A 161 -15.08 -8.22 1.02
CA GLU A 161 -16.43 -7.65 1.25
C GLU A 161 -16.36 -6.11 1.33
N LYS A 162 -15.35 -5.53 1.99
CA LYS A 162 -15.12 -4.09 2.07
C LYS A 162 -14.76 -3.51 0.69
N VAL A 163 -13.82 -4.12 -0.02
CA VAL A 163 -13.49 -3.75 -1.40
C VAL A 163 -14.76 -3.73 -2.27
N LYS A 164 -15.58 -4.77 -2.22
CA LYS A 164 -16.82 -4.82 -2.99
C LYS A 164 -17.80 -3.70 -2.62
N ILE A 165 -17.84 -3.24 -1.36
CA ILE A 165 -18.74 -2.15 -0.95
C ILE A 165 -18.28 -0.83 -1.57
N PHE A 166 -16.99 -0.53 -1.54
CA PHE A 166 -16.42 0.75 -1.94
C PHE A 166 -15.84 0.78 -3.36
N LEU A 167 -15.92 -0.30 -4.12
CA LEU A 167 -15.59 -0.34 -5.53
C LEU A 167 -16.82 0.01 -6.37
N ASP A 168 -16.66 0.74 -7.46
CA ASP A 168 -17.75 1.01 -8.40
C ASP A 168 -18.34 -0.27 -9.00
N TYR A 169 -19.58 -0.24 -9.46
CA TYR A 169 -20.11 -1.35 -10.27
C TYR A 169 -19.32 -1.46 -11.58
N GLY A 170 -18.76 -2.64 -11.82
CA GLY A 170 -17.81 -2.88 -12.90
C GLY A 170 -16.39 -2.42 -12.60
N GLY A 171 -16.15 -1.81 -11.44
CA GLY A 171 -14.82 -1.39 -10.98
C GLY A 171 -13.88 -2.57 -10.75
N ILE A 172 -12.59 -2.29 -10.74
CA ILE A 172 -11.51 -3.28 -10.76
C ILE A 172 -10.73 -3.28 -9.45
N PHE A 173 -10.46 -4.46 -8.91
CA PHE A 173 -9.52 -4.65 -7.80
C PHE A 173 -8.33 -5.45 -8.28
N ILE A 174 -7.12 -4.87 -8.16
CA ILE A 174 -5.85 -5.49 -8.53
C ILE A 174 -5.00 -5.62 -7.27
N PHE A 175 -4.54 -6.83 -6.99
CA PHE A 175 -3.63 -7.04 -5.85
C PHE A 175 -2.62 -8.13 -6.17
N ASP A 176 -1.47 -8.08 -5.51
CA ASP A 176 -0.48 -9.11 -5.60
C ASP A 176 -0.38 -9.94 -4.32
N MET A 177 0.22 -11.10 -4.45
CA MET A 177 0.57 -11.96 -3.34
C MET A 177 1.87 -12.73 -3.64
N LYS A 178 2.75 -12.84 -2.65
CA LYS A 178 3.82 -13.84 -2.63
C LYS A 178 3.22 -15.23 -2.47
N THR A 179 3.81 -16.21 -3.13
CA THR A 179 3.32 -17.58 -3.16
C THR A 179 3.98 -18.46 -2.11
N GLY A 180 3.41 -19.65 -1.86
CA GLY A 180 4.07 -20.66 -1.05
C GLY A 180 5.40 -21.13 -1.65
N HIS A 181 5.52 -21.14 -2.99
CA HIS A 181 6.78 -21.44 -3.66
C HIS A 181 7.86 -20.40 -3.31
N PHE A 182 7.52 -19.12 -3.31
CA PHE A 182 8.46 -18.06 -2.93
C PHE A 182 8.96 -18.26 -1.49
N TYR A 183 8.05 -18.41 -0.52
CA TYR A 183 8.44 -18.56 0.87
C TYR A 183 9.24 -19.83 1.14
N GLU A 184 8.86 -20.97 0.52
CA GLU A 184 9.51 -22.25 0.76
C GLU A 184 10.86 -22.38 0.02
N ASN A 185 10.92 -22.00 -1.27
CA ASN A 185 12.03 -22.35 -2.13
C ASN A 185 12.98 -21.17 -2.44
N ILE A 186 12.45 -19.95 -2.44
CA ILE A 186 13.25 -18.76 -2.78
C ILE A 186 13.74 -18.08 -1.50
N LEU A 187 12.84 -17.75 -0.59
CA LEU A 187 13.20 -17.11 0.67
C LEU A 187 13.76 -18.13 1.67
N GLY A 188 13.02 -19.22 1.93
CA GLY A 188 13.43 -20.30 2.86
C GLY A 188 13.68 -19.77 4.28
N SER A 189 14.59 -20.43 5.00
CA SER A 189 15.05 -19.99 6.32
C SER A 189 16.34 -19.16 6.21
N ARG A 190 16.30 -18.12 5.39
CA ARG A 190 17.47 -17.25 5.18
C ARG A 190 17.49 -16.14 6.20
N THR A 191 18.71 -15.78 6.62
CA THR A 191 18.96 -14.49 7.26
C THR A 191 19.46 -13.54 6.18
N ILE A 192 18.82 -12.40 6.03
CA ILE A 192 19.20 -11.31 5.15
C ILE A 192 19.65 -10.17 6.04
N ALA A 193 20.79 -9.58 5.75
CA ALA A 193 21.26 -8.42 6.47
C ALA A 193 21.77 -7.37 5.49
N GLU A 194 21.44 -6.14 5.78
CA GLU A 194 21.90 -5.00 5.01
C GLU A 194 22.41 -3.92 5.95
N ASN A 195 23.49 -3.26 5.56
CA ASN A 195 24.13 -2.22 6.34
C ASN A 195 24.28 -0.98 5.48
N ARG A 196 23.73 0.12 5.92
CA ARG A 196 23.81 1.45 5.35
C ARG A 196 24.54 2.39 6.30
N GLU A 197 24.71 3.66 5.93
CA GLU A 197 25.39 4.66 6.74
C GLU A 197 24.60 4.94 8.03
N ASP A 198 23.28 5.18 7.90
CA ASP A 198 22.41 5.61 8.98
C ASP A 198 21.53 4.51 9.56
N ALA A 199 21.48 3.33 8.92
CA ALA A 199 20.65 2.24 9.37
C ALA A 199 21.22 0.87 8.97
N SER A 200 20.83 -0.16 9.72
CA SER A 200 21.09 -1.56 9.38
C SER A 200 19.93 -2.42 9.78
N PHE A 201 19.69 -3.50 9.04
CA PHE A 201 18.73 -4.50 9.49
C PHE A 201 19.31 -5.92 9.42
N ILE A 202 18.73 -6.80 10.25
CA ILE A 202 18.87 -8.24 10.19
C ILE A 202 17.47 -8.81 10.10
N TRP A 203 17.20 -9.50 9.03
CA TRP A 203 15.92 -10.13 8.75
C TRP A 203 16.07 -11.64 8.81
N GLU A 204 15.46 -12.28 9.78
CA GLU A 204 15.44 -13.73 9.95
C GLU A 204 14.07 -14.25 9.53
N ASN A 205 14.05 -15.27 8.68
CA ASN A 205 12.82 -15.76 8.06
C ASN A 205 12.55 -17.22 8.41
N GLU A 206 11.31 -17.55 8.76
CA GLU A 206 10.85 -18.91 8.99
C GLU A 206 9.48 -19.14 8.33
N PHE A 207 9.41 -20.09 7.40
CA PHE A 207 8.19 -20.48 6.74
C PHE A 207 7.59 -21.76 7.31
N HIS A 208 6.37 -21.69 7.82
CA HIS A 208 5.59 -22.79 8.38
C HIS A 208 4.66 -23.36 7.31
N LYS A 209 5.13 -24.38 6.59
CA LYS A 209 4.43 -24.96 5.43
C LYS A 209 3.04 -25.52 5.76
N ASP A 210 2.84 -26.06 6.96
CA ASP A 210 1.58 -26.64 7.41
C ASP A 210 0.46 -25.61 7.61
N THR A 211 0.82 -24.37 7.98
CA THR A 211 -0.10 -23.26 8.17
C THR A 211 -0.10 -22.26 7.00
N GLY A 212 0.95 -22.30 6.16
CA GLY A 212 1.20 -21.31 5.12
C GLY A 212 1.69 -19.96 5.66
N ILE A 213 2.01 -19.88 6.96
CA ILE A 213 2.49 -18.65 7.59
C ILE A 213 4.00 -18.53 7.42
N ASN A 214 4.43 -17.37 7.01
CA ASN A 214 5.82 -16.96 7.03
C ASN A 214 6.01 -15.90 8.12
N GLU A 215 6.94 -16.15 9.04
CA GLU A 215 7.31 -15.25 10.12
C GLU A 215 8.62 -14.56 9.76
N TYR A 216 8.67 -13.25 9.98
CA TYR A 216 9.89 -12.45 9.90
C TYR A 216 10.21 -11.87 11.26
N LEU A 217 11.40 -12.14 11.77
CA LEU A 217 11.99 -11.34 12.83
C LEU A 217 12.92 -10.31 12.19
N LEU A 218 12.55 -9.05 12.31
CA LEU A 218 13.30 -7.92 11.78
C LEU A 218 13.95 -7.17 12.94
N THR A 219 15.29 -7.23 13.04
CA THR A 219 16.07 -6.41 13.96
C THR A 219 16.59 -5.21 13.18
N ILE A 220 16.31 -4.01 13.66
CA ILE A 220 16.67 -2.73 13.03
C ILE A 220 17.61 -1.97 13.95
N TYR A 221 18.60 -1.31 13.37
CA TYR A 221 19.47 -0.36 14.03
C TYR A 221 19.38 0.95 13.25
N SER A 222 18.87 2.01 13.88
CA SER A 222 18.72 3.34 13.28
C SER A 222 19.62 4.34 13.99
N LEU A 223 20.35 5.18 13.25
CA LEU A 223 21.19 6.22 13.79
C LEU A 223 20.33 7.29 14.47
N VAL A 224 20.60 7.55 15.76
CA VAL A 224 19.87 8.56 16.55
C VAL A 224 20.74 9.74 16.97
N ASP A 225 22.04 9.58 16.91
CA ASP A 225 23.02 10.64 17.22
C ASP A 225 24.27 10.44 16.36
N ASP A 226 24.38 11.22 15.30
CA ASP A 226 25.47 11.19 14.33
C ASP A 226 26.82 11.64 14.94
N GLU A 227 26.79 12.60 15.90
CA GLU A 227 28.01 13.09 16.54
C GLU A 227 28.72 12.04 17.40
N ASN A 228 27.95 11.06 17.94
CA ASN A 228 28.46 10.03 18.84
C ASN A 228 28.35 8.60 18.28
N ASP A 229 27.93 8.42 17.02
CA ASP A 229 27.71 7.11 16.39
C ASP A 229 26.74 6.23 17.21
N LEU A 230 25.67 6.81 17.74
CA LEU A 230 24.72 6.06 18.56
C LEU A 230 23.56 5.54 17.72
N PHE A 231 23.34 4.24 17.83
CA PHE A 231 22.24 3.55 17.16
C PHE A 231 21.22 3.05 18.20
N GLU A 232 19.94 3.25 17.90
CA GLU A 232 18.85 2.61 18.59
C GLU A 232 18.55 1.27 17.94
N ARG A 233 18.25 0.26 18.77
CA ARG A 233 17.87 -1.07 18.31
C ARG A 233 16.40 -1.34 18.59
N SER A 234 15.65 -1.68 17.55
CA SER A 234 14.28 -2.15 17.64
C SER A 234 14.12 -3.55 17.05
N GLU A 235 13.04 -4.22 17.37
CA GLU A 235 12.66 -5.51 16.80
C GLU A 235 11.17 -5.49 16.44
N GLU A 236 10.87 -6.01 15.26
CA GLU A 236 9.51 -6.18 14.78
C GLU A 236 9.30 -7.62 14.33
N ILE A 237 8.13 -8.18 14.63
CA ILE A 237 7.73 -9.52 14.16
C ILE A 237 6.60 -9.35 13.16
N HIS A 238 6.83 -9.79 11.94
CA HIS A 238 5.84 -9.73 10.88
C HIS A 238 5.37 -11.12 10.51
N HIS A 239 4.08 -11.26 10.28
CA HIS A 239 3.48 -12.49 9.80
C HIS A 239 2.83 -12.25 8.45
N GLN A 240 3.20 -13.05 7.47
CA GLN A 240 2.55 -13.09 6.16
C GLN A 240 2.04 -14.50 5.89
N ARG A 241 0.98 -14.62 5.09
CA ARG A 241 0.42 -15.90 4.71
C ARG A 241 0.44 -16.09 3.20
N ALA A 242 0.92 -17.26 2.79
CA ALA A 242 0.72 -17.75 1.44
C ALA A 242 -0.66 -18.41 1.33
N TYR A 243 -1.45 -17.99 0.35
CA TYR A 243 -2.75 -18.56 0.07
C TYR A 243 -2.73 -19.37 -1.22
N ASP A 244 -3.52 -20.44 -1.24
CA ASP A 244 -3.80 -21.17 -2.48
C ASP A 244 -4.65 -20.29 -3.43
N ILE A 245 -4.29 -20.27 -4.73
CA ILE A 245 -5.00 -19.48 -5.75
C ILE A 245 -6.49 -19.79 -5.77
N LYS A 246 -6.84 -21.09 -5.66
CA LYS A 246 -8.24 -21.51 -5.67
C LYS A 246 -8.99 -20.94 -4.45
N PHE A 247 -8.36 -20.98 -3.27
CA PHE A 247 -8.95 -20.43 -2.06
C PHE A 247 -9.25 -18.94 -2.21
N VAL A 248 -8.29 -18.16 -2.72
CA VAL A 248 -8.48 -16.71 -2.96
C VAL A 248 -9.60 -16.45 -3.96
N ARG A 249 -9.66 -17.21 -5.06
CA ARG A 249 -10.76 -17.12 -6.04
C ARG A 249 -12.12 -17.41 -5.41
N ASP A 250 -12.20 -18.48 -4.61
CA ASP A 250 -13.44 -18.85 -3.92
C ASP A 250 -13.89 -17.75 -2.91
N CYS A 251 -12.94 -17.09 -2.23
CA CYS A 251 -13.21 -15.96 -1.35
C CYS A 251 -13.70 -14.71 -2.10
N LEU A 252 -13.08 -14.37 -3.23
CA LEU A 252 -13.53 -13.25 -4.09
C LEU A 252 -14.97 -13.46 -4.56
N GLU A 253 -15.28 -14.65 -5.10
CA GLU A 253 -16.65 -14.98 -5.54
C GLU A 253 -17.65 -14.91 -4.39
N LYS A 254 -17.29 -15.40 -3.21
CA LYS A 254 -18.12 -15.35 -2.02
C LYS A 254 -18.41 -13.90 -1.58
N ALA A 255 -17.44 -13.01 -1.72
CA ALA A 255 -17.60 -11.58 -1.45
C ALA A 255 -18.44 -10.86 -2.52
N GLY A 256 -18.61 -11.45 -3.71
CA GLY A 256 -19.33 -10.86 -4.85
C GLY A 256 -18.40 -10.10 -5.82
N LEU A 257 -17.16 -10.53 -5.91
CA LEU A 257 -16.15 -10.09 -6.86
C LEU A 257 -15.83 -11.25 -7.81
N SER A 258 -15.88 -11.03 -9.13
CA SER A 258 -15.43 -12.04 -10.08
C SER A 258 -13.92 -11.97 -10.28
N CYS A 259 -13.20 -13.05 -10.00
CA CYS A 259 -11.79 -13.15 -10.36
C CYS A 259 -11.67 -13.33 -11.87
N LEU A 260 -11.22 -12.29 -12.57
CA LEU A 260 -11.06 -12.29 -14.02
C LEU A 260 -9.82 -13.06 -14.43
N GLU A 261 -8.67 -12.74 -13.84
CA GLU A 261 -7.38 -13.35 -14.19
C GLU A 261 -6.48 -13.48 -12.95
N VAL A 262 -5.50 -14.38 -13.07
CA VAL A 262 -4.37 -14.51 -12.15
C VAL A 262 -3.10 -14.62 -12.96
N TYR A 263 -2.29 -13.58 -12.93
CA TYR A 263 -1.06 -13.49 -13.72
C TYR A 263 0.17 -13.91 -12.92
N ASP A 264 1.13 -14.51 -13.60
CA ASP A 264 2.52 -14.56 -13.14
C ASP A 264 3.09 -13.14 -13.16
N ALA A 265 3.64 -12.67 -12.06
CA ALA A 265 3.97 -11.27 -11.85
C ALA A 265 4.81 -10.68 -12.99
N PHE A 266 4.49 -9.43 -13.34
CA PHE A 266 5.15 -8.66 -14.40
C PHE A 266 5.05 -9.27 -15.80
N THR A 267 4.08 -10.16 -16.00
CA THR A 267 3.77 -10.78 -17.31
C THR A 267 2.26 -10.80 -17.55
N GLU A 268 1.85 -11.14 -18.77
CA GLU A 268 0.47 -11.48 -19.10
C GLU A 268 0.21 -12.99 -19.15
N ASN A 269 1.16 -13.79 -18.67
CA ASN A 269 0.99 -15.23 -18.60
C ASN A 269 0.18 -15.62 -17.36
N ALA A 270 -0.54 -16.72 -17.44
CA ALA A 270 -1.22 -17.27 -16.26
C ALA A 270 -0.19 -17.70 -15.20
N ALA A 271 -0.56 -17.53 -13.93
CA ALA A 271 0.23 -18.03 -12.81
C ALA A 271 0.49 -19.53 -12.91
N LYS A 272 1.68 -19.95 -12.47
CA LYS A 272 2.19 -21.33 -12.48
C LYS A 272 2.48 -21.79 -11.05
N GLU A 273 2.79 -23.08 -10.89
CA GLU A 273 3.16 -23.66 -9.61
C GLU A 273 4.47 -23.08 -9.03
N ASP A 274 5.37 -22.61 -9.91
CA ASP A 274 6.66 -22.01 -9.57
C ASP A 274 6.69 -20.49 -9.65
N SER A 275 5.54 -19.85 -9.84
CA SER A 275 5.44 -18.39 -9.75
C SER A 275 5.81 -17.92 -8.35
N GLU A 276 6.71 -16.94 -8.25
CA GLU A 276 7.17 -16.37 -6.97
C GLU A 276 6.17 -15.36 -6.40
N ARG A 277 5.57 -14.59 -7.31
CA ARG A 277 4.55 -13.56 -7.04
C ARG A 277 3.47 -13.65 -8.10
N ILE A 278 2.24 -13.44 -7.70
CA ILE A 278 1.08 -13.50 -8.59
C ILE A 278 0.21 -12.25 -8.41
N TYR A 279 -0.40 -11.80 -9.50
CA TYR A 279 -1.36 -10.70 -9.51
C TYR A 279 -2.76 -11.22 -9.78
N PHE A 280 -3.69 -10.86 -8.90
CA PHE A 280 -5.11 -11.11 -9.10
C PHE A 280 -5.76 -9.86 -9.69
N VAL A 281 -6.62 -10.06 -10.66
CA VAL A 281 -7.52 -9.04 -11.19
C VAL A 281 -8.95 -9.49 -10.92
N ALA A 282 -9.67 -8.73 -10.12
CA ALA A 282 -11.05 -9.00 -9.77
C ALA A 282 -11.94 -7.82 -10.15
N GLN A 283 -13.21 -8.08 -10.41
CA GLN A 283 -14.18 -7.08 -10.82
C GLN A 283 -15.44 -7.16 -9.96
N ARG A 284 -15.96 -6.02 -9.53
CA ARG A 284 -17.27 -5.95 -8.93
C ARG A 284 -18.34 -6.18 -9.99
N HIS A 285 -19.28 -7.11 -9.73
CA HIS A 285 -20.40 -7.37 -10.63
C HIS A 285 -21.20 -6.11 -10.96
N GLU A 286 -21.60 -5.97 -12.22
CA GLU A 286 -22.50 -4.92 -12.64
C GLU A 286 -23.86 -4.99 -11.89
N LYS A 287 -24.47 -3.84 -11.69
CA LYS A 287 -25.82 -3.77 -11.12
C LYS A 287 -26.77 -4.46 -12.10
N LYS A 288 -27.34 -5.63 -11.74
CA LYS A 288 -28.38 -6.25 -12.55
C LYS A 288 -29.54 -5.27 -12.70
N THR A 289 -29.70 -4.67 -13.87
CA THR A 289 -30.90 -3.90 -14.21
C THR A 289 -32.07 -4.89 -14.25
N ILE A 290 -32.88 -4.95 -13.19
CA ILE A 290 -34.17 -5.63 -13.25
C ILE A 290 -35.00 -4.75 -14.14
N LEU A 291 -35.14 -5.12 -15.41
CA LEU A 291 -36.16 -4.59 -16.31
C LEU A 291 -37.51 -5.05 -15.74
N ALA A 292 -38.26 -4.11 -15.16
CA ALA A 292 -39.60 -4.30 -14.68
C ALA A 292 -40.60 -4.40 -15.84
#